data_0c831bd52a291cc32826aa5efb48330a
#
_entry.id   0c831bd52a291cc32826aa5efb48330a
#
_cell.length_a   1.000
_cell.length_b   1.000
_cell.length_c   1.000
_cell.angle_alpha   90.00
_cell.angle_beta   90.00
_cell.angle_gamma   90.00
#
_symmetry.space_group_name_H-M   'P 1'
#
loop_
_entity.id
_entity.type
_entity.pdbx_description
1 polymer ?
#
loop_
_entity_poly.entity_id
_entity_poly.type
_entity_poly.pdbx_seq_one_letter_code
_entity_poly.pdbx_strand_id
1 'polypeptide(L)'
;MLSGQNRFFLLYALITGLAITGGSQTTPDSTKREGWTLVWSDEFNGPNGSAVDRSKWVFDIGGNGWGNQELEYYTDRTENASVHDGNLVMKALSEKYTGPDGVTRNYTSVRLKTLGRFSQTYGRFEARLKIPYGQGLWPAFWMLGDDIDKVGWPACGEIDIMENIGKEPAIIHGSIHGPGYIGGTGIEAPYTFPAKQRFADDFHVFAVEWDPDSVSFFVDQDLYVRHTRADLHPGWKWVFDKPFFVILNVAVGGDWPGDPDSTTVFPQAMLVDYVRVYQRAEPTKK
;
A
#
# COMPACT_ATOMS: atom_id res chain seq x y z
N MET A 1 50.93 -29.69 66.21
CA MET A 1 49.91 -30.10 67.22
C MET A 1 48.56 -29.49 66.82
N LEU A 2 47.50 -30.29 66.83
CA LEU A 2 46.09 -29.98 66.64
C LEU A 2 45.64 -29.62 65.20
N SER A 3 45.21 -30.56 64.59
CA SER A 3 44.08 -31.23 63.92
C SER A 3 42.79 -30.42 64.00
N GLY A 4 42.29 -30.03 62.87
CA GLY A 4 40.96 -29.49 62.66
C GLY A 4 40.28 -30.15 61.46
N GLN A 5 39.35 -31.03 61.77
CA GLN A 5 38.55 -31.78 60.77
C GLN A 5 37.50 -30.87 60.16
N ASN A 6 37.49 -30.67 58.87
CA ASN A 6 36.36 -30.07 58.15
C ASN A 6 35.38 -31.17 57.75
N ARG A 7 34.17 -31.10 58.31
CA ARG A 7 32.99 -31.85 57.89
C ARG A 7 32.29 -31.16 56.72
N PHE A 8 32.29 -31.81 55.55
CA PHE A 8 31.46 -31.43 54.42
C PHE A 8 30.02 -31.90 54.67
N PHE A 9 29.08 -30.97 54.73
CA PHE A 9 27.64 -31.25 54.63
C PHE A 9 27.25 -31.22 53.15
N LEU A 10 26.84 -32.37 52.61
CA LEU A 10 26.22 -32.46 51.30
C LEU A 10 24.74 -32.02 51.42
N LEU A 11 24.37 -30.89 50.81
CA LEU A 11 22.99 -30.47 50.69
C LEU A 11 22.42 -31.05 49.39
N TYR A 12 21.50 -32.00 49.48
CA TYR A 12 20.71 -32.47 48.34
C TYR A 12 19.61 -31.44 48.04
N ALA A 13 19.74 -30.72 46.95
CA ALA A 13 18.64 -29.89 46.43
C ALA A 13 17.70 -30.76 45.59
N LEU A 14 16.48 -30.94 46.07
CA LEU A 14 15.38 -31.51 45.31
C LEU A 14 14.96 -30.51 44.23
N ILE A 15 15.25 -30.75 42.96
CA ILE A 15 14.70 -30.01 41.83
C ILE A 15 13.34 -30.61 41.50
N THR A 16 12.25 -29.96 41.94
CA THR A 16 10.90 -30.23 41.48
C THR A 16 10.75 -29.63 40.11
N GLY A 17 10.75 -30.44 39.06
CA GLY A 17 10.47 -30.02 37.71
C GLY A 17 9.03 -29.55 37.55
N LEU A 18 8.80 -28.25 37.38
CA LEU A 18 7.53 -27.69 36.94
C LEU A 18 7.42 -27.99 35.45
N ALA A 19 6.51 -28.87 35.05
CA ALA A 19 6.15 -29.10 33.68
C ALA A 19 5.36 -27.87 33.20
N ILE A 20 6.01 -27.00 32.43
CA ILE A 20 5.30 -25.89 31.72
C ILE A 20 4.54 -26.56 30.56
N THR A 21 3.23 -26.73 30.71
CA THR A 21 2.36 -27.07 29.61
C THR A 21 2.31 -25.84 28.70
N GLY A 22 3.08 -25.89 27.62
CA GLY A 22 3.05 -24.90 26.57
C GLY A 22 1.69 -24.91 25.87
N GLY A 23 0.78 -24.07 26.32
CA GLY A 23 -0.42 -23.74 25.57
C GLY A 23 0.05 -23.05 24.29
N SER A 24 -0.20 -23.68 23.14
CA SER A 24 -0.03 -23.05 21.83
C SER A 24 -0.98 -21.85 21.81
N GLN A 25 -0.43 -20.64 22.00
CA GLN A 25 -1.17 -19.42 21.73
C GLN A 25 -1.30 -19.35 20.20
N THR A 26 -2.48 -19.67 19.68
CA THR A 26 -2.82 -19.37 18.30
C THR A 26 -2.77 -17.85 18.14
N THR A 27 -1.80 -17.36 17.38
CA THR A 27 -1.78 -15.96 16.95
C THR A 27 -3.13 -15.66 16.30
N PRO A 28 -3.81 -14.55 16.67
CA PRO A 28 -5.06 -14.18 16.04
C PRO A 28 -4.89 -14.13 14.53
N ASP A 29 -5.82 -14.75 13.82
CA ASP A 29 -5.84 -14.68 12.35
C ASP A 29 -6.01 -13.20 11.93
N SER A 30 -4.93 -12.60 11.47
CA SER A 30 -4.87 -11.18 11.12
C SER A 30 -5.76 -10.81 9.92
N THR A 31 -6.31 -11.81 9.23
CA THR A 31 -7.24 -11.60 8.12
C THR A 31 -8.70 -11.46 8.58
N LYS A 32 -9.00 -11.82 9.82
CA LYS A 32 -10.34 -11.71 10.38
C LYS A 32 -10.64 -10.29 10.83
N ARG A 33 -11.73 -9.74 10.29
CA ARG A 33 -12.29 -8.44 10.67
C ARG A 33 -13.78 -8.61 10.94
N GLU A 34 -14.25 -8.18 12.10
CA GLU A 34 -15.66 -8.29 12.49
C GLU A 34 -16.56 -7.51 11.51
N GLY A 35 -17.63 -8.15 11.03
CA GLY A 35 -18.56 -7.57 10.06
C GLY A 35 -18.05 -7.55 8.62
N TRP A 36 -16.90 -8.19 8.34
CA TRP A 36 -16.30 -8.24 7.02
C TRP A 36 -15.90 -9.67 6.63
N THR A 37 -15.99 -9.97 5.33
CA THR A 37 -15.52 -11.23 4.73
C THR A 37 -14.39 -10.91 3.77
N LEU A 38 -13.22 -11.53 3.95
CA LEU A 38 -12.10 -11.42 3.00
C LEU A 38 -12.51 -12.06 1.68
N VAL A 39 -12.42 -11.32 0.57
CA VAL A 39 -12.79 -11.79 -0.78
C VAL A 39 -11.60 -11.90 -1.71
N TRP A 40 -10.53 -11.13 -1.45
CA TRP A 40 -9.29 -11.21 -2.21
C TRP A 40 -8.12 -10.73 -1.35
N SER A 41 -6.94 -11.34 -1.53
CA SER A 41 -5.71 -10.83 -0.94
C SER A 41 -4.47 -11.26 -1.72
N ASP A 42 -3.39 -10.51 -1.48
CA ASP A 42 -2.03 -10.95 -1.69
C ASP A 42 -1.20 -10.63 -0.45
N GLU A 43 -0.65 -11.69 0.14
CA GLU A 43 0.13 -11.64 1.37
C GLU A 43 1.64 -11.70 1.10
N PHE A 44 2.05 -11.73 -0.15
CA PHE A 44 3.43 -11.75 -0.64
C PHE A 44 4.36 -12.76 0.06
N ASN A 45 3.81 -13.90 0.47
CA ASN A 45 4.50 -14.98 1.21
C ASN A 45 5.40 -15.88 0.33
N GLY A 46 5.78 -15.42 -0.86
CA GLY A 46 6.67 -16.15 -1.76
C GLY A 46 8.10 -16.23 -1.24
N PRO A 47 8.95 -17.11 -1.81
CA PRO A 47 10.38 -17.15 -1.49
C PRO A 47 11.09 -15.83 -1.83
N ASN A 48 12.15 -15.50 -1.09
CA ASN A 48 12.97 -14.32 -1.37
C ASN A 48 13.51 -14.33 -2.80
N GLY A 49 13.35 -13.21 -3.50
CA GLY A 49 13.72 -13.03 -4.90
C GLY A 49 12.68 -13.53 -5.90
N SER A 50 11.55 -14.08 -5.46
CA SER A 50 10.50 -14.49 -6.41
C SER A 50 9.85 -13.29 -7.08
N ALA A 51 9.44 -13.51 -8.33
CA ALA A 51 8.70 -12.53 -9.11
C ALA A 51 7.28 -12.34 -8.53
N VAL A 52 6.67 -11.21 -8.87
CA VAL A 52 5.26 -10.91 -8.58
C VAL A 52 4.35 -11.96 -9.24
N ASP A 53 3.31 -12.38 -8.51
CA ASP A 53 2.31 -13.32 -9.02
C ASP A 53 1.46 -12.68 -10.14
N ARG A 54 1.74 -13.07 -11.38
CA ARG A 54 1.04 -12.56 -12.58
C ARG A 54 -0.40 -13.07 -12.72
N SER A 55 -0.82 -13.99 -11.89
CA SER A 55 -2.25 -14.35 -11.80
C SER A 55 -3.07 -13.31 -11.05
N LYS A 56 -2.43 -12.52 -10.19
CA LYS A 56 -3.03 -11.45 -9.39
C LYS A 56 -2.73 -10.06 -9.95
N TRP A 57 -1.54 -9.85 -10.50
CA TRP A 57 -1.04 -8.54 -10.91
C TRP A 57 -0.65 -8.48 -12.39
N VAL A 58 -0.88 -7.31 -12.96
CA VAL A 58 -0.42 -6.92 -14.29
C VAL A 58 0.51 -5.73 -14.14
N PHE A 59 1.62 -5.72 -14.87
CA PHE A 59 2.55 -4.60 -14.91
C PHE A 59 2.11 -3.58 -15.96
N ASP A 60 2.13 -2.32 -15.62
CA ASP A 60 2.20 -1.24 -16.58
C ASP A 60 3.67 -1.02 -16.96
N ILE A 61 3.95 -0.91 -18.27
CA ILE A 61 5.30 -0.78 -18.80
C ILE A 61 5.36 0.44 -19.71
N GLY A 62 6.36 1.29 -19.51
CA GLY A 62 6.55 2.46 -20.36
C GLY A 62 7.15 3.65 -19.62
N GLY A 63 7.61 4.63 -20.40
CA GLY A 63 8.23 5.85 -19.90
C GLY A 63 7.63 7.11 -20.53
N ASN A 64 6.31 7.14 -20.76
CA ASN A 64 5.64 8.26 -21.43
C ASN A 64 5.26 9.43 -20.49
N GLY A 65 5.69 9.37 -19.20
CA GLY A 65 5.38 10.39 -18.19
C GLY A 65 4.00 10.25 -17.54
N TRP A 66 3.24 9.23 -17.92
CA TRP A 66 1.99 8.74 -17.29
C TRP A 66 0.94 9.83 -16.99
N GLY A 67 0.95 10.94 -17.76
CA GLY A 67 0.02 12.06 -17.61
C GLY A 67 0.44 13.12 -16.61
N ASN A 68 1.51 12.88 -15.82
CA ASN A 68 1.96 13.74 -14.72
C ASN A 68 3.42 14.21 -14.89
N GLN A 69 4.03 14.08 -16.09
CA GLN A 69 5.44 14.36 -16.36
C GLN A 69 6.41 13.53 -15.50
N GLU A 70 6.01 12.31 -15.15
CA GLU A 70 6.83 11.37 -14.37
C GLU A 70 8.13 11.02 -15.13
N LEU A 71 9.23 10.84 -14.41
CA LEU A 71 10.59 10.73 -14.98
C LEU A 71 11.07 9.28 -15.13
N GLU A 72 10.42 8.32 -14.49
CA GLU A 72 10.81 6.91 -14.54
C GLU A 72 10.31 6.22 -15.82
N TYR A 73 10.91 5.06 -16.07
CA TYR A 73 10.36 4.01 -16.91
C TYR A 73 9.83 2.90 -16.01
N TYR A 74 8.53 2.63 -16.03
CA TYR A 74 7.97 1.47 -15.35
C TYR A 74 8.33 0.19 -16.08
N THR A 75 8.82 -0.80 -15.34
CA THR A 75 9.30 -2.08 -15.88
C THR A 75 8.62 -3.26 -15.17
N ASP A 76 8.75 -4.45 -15.75
CA ASP A 76 8.34 -5.72 -15.14
C ASP A 76 9.52 -6.56 -14.63
N ARG A 77 10.68 -5.91 -14.43
CA ARG A 77 11.91 -6.55 -13.97
C ARG A 77 11.87 -6.85 -12.47
N THR A 78 12.52 -7.93 -12.08
CA THR A 78 12.65 -8.31 -10.65
C THR A 78 13.50 -7.34 -9.85
N GLU A 79 14.36 -6.56 -10.50
CA GLU A 79 15.11 -5.46 -9.91
C GLU A 79 14.18 -4.36 -9.36
N ASN A 80 13.05 -4.10 -10.05
CA ASN A 80 12.06 -3.11 -9.64
C ASN A 80 10.94 -3.72 -8.78
N ALA A 81 10.56 -5.01 -8.96
CA ALA A 81 9.52 -5.65 -8.16
C ALA A 81 9.83 -7.11 -7.89
N SER A 82 9.99 -7.48 -6.63
CA SER A 82 10.22 -8.85 -6.19
C SER A 82 9.78 -9.06 -4.73
N VAL A 83 9.53 -10.31 -4.36
CA VAL A 83 9.16 -10.67 -2.98
C VAL A 83 10.42 -10.89 -2.15
N HIS A 84 10.48 -10.28 -0.96
CA HIS A 84 11.54 -10.51 0.02
C HIS A 84 10.99 -10.39 1.44
N ASP A 85 11.33 -11.34 2.29
CA ASP A 85 11.01 -11.37 3.72
C ASP A 85 9.51 -11.14 4.00
N GLY A 86 8.65 -11.80 3.18
CA GLY A 86 7.21 -11.70 3.30
C GLY A 86 6.63 -10.35 2.83
N ASN A 87 7.37 -9.58 2.03
CA ASN A 87 6.89 -8.32 1.48
C ASN A 87 7.11 -8.27 -0.03
N LEU A 88 6.21 -7.63 -0.74
CA LEU A 88 6.52 -7.12 -2.07
C LEU A 88 7.42 -5.89 -1.91
N VAL A 89 8.58 -5.92 -2.54
CA VAL A 89 9.54 -4.81 -2.58
C VAL A 89 9.45 -4.13 -3.94
N MET A 90 8.92 -2.90 -3.95
CA MET A 90 8.76 -2.07 -5.15
C MET A 90 9.84 -0.99 -5.16
N LYS A 91 10.83 -1.10 -6.07
CA LYS A 91 12.02 -0.24 -6.07
C LYS A 91 12.00 0.79 -7.18
N ALA A 92 12.26 2.03 -6.80
CA ALA A 92 12.72 3.08 -7.71
C ALA A 92 14.26 3.09 -7.72
N LEU A 93 14.84 3.01 -8.92
CA LEU A 93 16.28 2.99 -9.16
C LEU A 93 16.71 4.21 -9.97
N SER A 94 17.87 4.77 -9.64
CA SER A 94 18.53 5.77 -10.49
C SER A 94 19.47 5.04 -11.45
N GLU A 95 19.01 4.82 -12.66
CA GLU A 95 19.74 4.14 -13.73
C GLU A 95 19.24 4.61 -15.10
N LYS A 96 20.14 4.64 -16.09
CA LYS A 96 19.73 4.89 -17.47
C LYS A 96 19.16 3.62 -18.08
N TYR A 97 17.91 3.68 -18.50
CA TYR A 97 17.20 2.55 -19.09
C TYR A 97 16.52 2.98 -20.39
N THR A 98 16.66 2.16 -21.43
CA THR A 98 15.94 2.31 -22.70
C THR A 98 14.98 1.14 -22.84
N GLY A 99 13.70 1.44 -22.89
CA GLY A 99 12.66 0.43 -23.02
C GLY A 99 12.53 -0.14 -24.44
N PRO A 100 11.72 -1.19 -24.62
CA PRO A 100 11.50 -1.79 -25.94
C PRO A 100 10.80 -0.85 -26.94
N ASP A 101 10.14 0.20 -26.45
CA ASP A 101 9.53 1.28 -27.23
C ASP A 101 10.54 2.35 -27.68
N GLY A 102 11.82 2.22 -27.31
CA GLY A 102 12.88 3.15 -27.62
C GLY A 102 12.94 4.38 -26.70
N VAL A 103 12.03 4.52 -25.74
CA VAL A 103 12.04 5.62 -24.76
C VAL A 103 13.16 5.38 -23.75
N THR A 104 13.99 6.41 -23.53
CA THR A 104 15.08 6.39 -22.53
C THR A 104 14.71 7.25 -21.35
N ARG A 105 14.89 6.71 -20.15
CA ARG A 105 14.71 7.40 -18.86
C ARG A 105 15.95 7.22 -17.98
N ASN A 106 16.10 8.09 -16.98
CA ASN A 106 17.21 8.03 -16.02
C ASN A 106 16.80 7.38 -14.68
N TYR A 107 15.57 6.95 -14.59
CA TYR A 107 15.03 6.22 -13.45
C TYR A 107 14.21 5.05 -13.98
N THR A 108 14.21 3.95 -13.22
CA THR A 108 13.26 2.86 -13.42
C THR A 108 12.47 2.65 -12.15
N SER A 109 11.23 2.19 -12.30
CA SER A 109 10.36 1.88 -11.19
C SER A 109 9.34 0.81 -11.59
N VAL A 110 8.26 0.67 -10.81
CA VAL A 110 7.22 -0.31 -11.06
C VAL A 110 5.84 0.26 -10.77
N ARG A 111 4.88 -0.13 -11.62
CA ARG A 111 3.45 0.09 -11.44
C ARG A 111 2.71 -1.22 -11.71
N LEU A 112 1.98 -1.67 -10.69
CA LEU A 112 1.20 -2.91 -10.68
C LEU A 112 -0.27 -2.60 -10.60
N LYS A 113 -1.09 -3.38 -11.30
CA LYS A 113 -2.56 -3.26 -11.24
C LYS A 113 -3.24 -4.62 -11.25
N THR A 114 -4.44 -4.68 -10.68
CA THR A 114 -5.28 -5.90 -10.70
C THR A 114 -6.27 -5.91 -11.86
N LEU A 115 -6.22 -4.98 -12.81
CA LEU A 115 -7.11 -4.91 -13.97
C LEU A 115 -7.10 -6.23 -14.76
N GLY A 116 -8.30 -6.78 -15.01
CA GLY A 116 -8.46 -8.08 -15.68
C GLY A 116 -8.08 -9.31 -14.82
N ARG A 117 -7.72 -9.11 -13.56
CA ARG A 117 -7.47 -10.16 -12.56
C ARG A 117 -8.47 -10.11 -11.42
N PHE A 118 -8.66 -8.92 -10.86
CA PHE A 118 -9.61 -8.67 -9.77
C PHE A 118 -10.11 -7.22 -9.84
N SER A 119 -11.41 -7.05 -9.69
CA SER A 119 -12.09 -5.79 -9.42
C SER A 119 -13.28 -6.05 -8.49
N GLN A 120 -13.68 -5.05 -7.71
CA GLN A 120 -14.76 -5.18 -6.74
C GLN A 120 -15.53 -3.87 -6.68
N THR A 121 -16.87 -3.96 -6.55
CA THR A 121 -17.73 -2.83 -6.23
C THR A 121 -18.01 -2.85 -4.74
N TYR A 122 -17.71 -1.74 -4.06
CA TYR A 122 -17.88 -1.56 -2.62
C TYR A 122 -17.04 -2.52 -1.78
N GLY A 123 -16.89 -2.18 -0.53
CA GLY A 123 -16.12 -2.98 0.41
C GLY A 123 -15.06 -2.18 1.15
N ARG A 124 -14.15 -2.90 1.78
CA ARG A 124 -12.96 -2.32 2.37
C ARG A 124 -11.74 -2.79 1.59
N PHE A 125 -10.96 -1.84 1.09
CA PHE A 125 -9.69 -2.07 0.43
C PHE A 125 -8.60 -1.56 1.36
N GLU A 126 -7.65 -2.41 1.71
CA GLU A 126 -6.55 -2.03 2.59
C GLU A 126 -5.23 -2.62 2.13
N ALA A 127 -4.15 -1.87 2.37
CA ALA A 127 -2.79 -2.33 2.22
C ALA A 127 -1.97 -1.90 3.43
N ARG A 128 -1.06 -2.78 3.89
CA ARG A 128 -0.06 -2.44 4.89
C ARG A 128 1.23 -2.14 4.18
N LEU A 129 1.62 -0.86 4.22
CA LEU A 129 2.72 -0.32 3.43
C LEU A 129 3.75 0.36 4.33
N LYS A 130 5.02 0.25 3.95
CA LYS A 130 6.09 1.17 4.36
C LYS A 130 6.55 1.90 3.13
N ILE A 131 6.29 3.21 3.08
CA ILE A 131 6.55 4.02 1.88
C ILE A 131 8.02 4.43 1.79
N PRO A 132 8.54 4.77 0.59
CA PRO A 132 9.87 5.35 0.41
C PRO A 132 9.94 6.79 0.95
N TYR A 133 11.17 7.31 1.05
CA TYR A 133 11.43 8.67 1.49
C TYR A 133 12.40 9.39 0.56
N GLY A 134 12.14 10.65 0.27
CA GLY A 134 13.03 11.54 -0.47
C GLY A 134 12.32 12.46 -1.45
N GLN A 135 12.88 13.65 -1.67
CA GLN A 135 12.36 14.62 -2.64
C GLN A 135 12.14 13.97 -4.01
N GLY A 136 11.01 14.25 -4.65
CA GLY A 136 10.67 13.73 -5.98
C GLY A 136 10.17 12.29 -6.01
N LEU A 137 9.95 11.63 -4.87
CA LEU A 137 9.29 10.33 -4.81
C LEU A 137 7.79 10.50 -4.58
N TRP A 138 7.02 9.65 -5.25
CA TRP A 138 5.56 9.67 -5.20
C TRP A 138 5.02 8.23 -5.17
N PRO A 139 5.02 7.58 -3.99
CA PRO A 139 4.35 6.30 -3.80
C PRO A 139 2.84 6.49 -3.76
N ALA A 140 2.10 5.52 -4.35
CA ALA A 140 0.65 5.52 -4.34
C ALA A 140 0.05 4.11 -4.20
N PHE A 141 -1.07 4.04 -3.48
CA PHE A 141 -2.02 2.95 -3.42
C PHE A 141 -3.40 3.51 -3.72
N TRP A 142 -3.96 3.13 -4.87
CA TRP A 142 -5.11 3.76 -5.46
C TRP A 142 -5.93 2.83 -6.34
N MET A 143 -7.03 3.31 -6.91
CA MET A 143 -7.95 2.50 -7.69
C MET A 143 -8.52 3.30 -8.86
N LEU A 144 -8.80 2.61 -9.97
CA LEU A 144 -9.56 3.12 -11.11
C LEU A 144 -10.75 2.20 -11.43
N GLY A 145 -11.82 2.77 -11.99
CA GLY A 145 -12.93 1.99 -12.49
C GLY A 145 -12.51 1.02 -13.60
N ASP A 146 -13.00 -0.22 -13.56
CA ASP A 146 -12.59 -1.29 -14.47
C ASP A 146 -13.12 -1.11 -15.91
N ASP A 147 -13.98 -0.12 -16.11
CA ASP A 147 -14.48 0.29 -17.43
C ASP A 147 -13.60 1.36 -18.11
N ILE A 148 -12.39 1.65 -17.58
CA ILE A 148 -11.49 2.69 -18.07
C ILE A 148 -11.22 2.60 -19.58
N ASP A 149 -11.04 1.39 -20.12
CA ASP A 149 -10.80 1.18 -21.55
C ASP A 149 -12.00 1.57 -22.43
N LYS A 150 -13.20 1.69 -21.85
CA LYS A 150 -14.44 2.05 -22.55
C LYS A 150 -14.78 3.51 -22.43
N VAL A 151 -14.65 4.07 -21.21
CA VAL A 151 -15.13 5.42 -20.90
C VAL A 151 -14.01 6.44 -20.73
N GLY A 152 -12.77 5.97 -20.53
CA GLY A 152 -11.61 6.81 -20.26
C GLY A 152 -11.64 7.49 -18.89
N TRP A 153 -10.51 8.08 -18.51
CA TRP A 153 -10.40 8.95 -17.35
C TRP A 153 -10.87 10.38 -17.73
N PRO A 154 -11.58 11.13 -16.87
CA PRO A 154 -11.97 10.79 -15.49
C PRO A 154 -13.35 10.10 -15.37
N ALA A 155 -13.98 9.68 -16.46
CA ALA A 155 -15.31 9.07 -16.42
C ALA A 155 -15.32 7.68 -15.76
N CYS A 156 -14.19 6.98 -15.75
CA CYS A 156 -14.04 5.72 -15.00
C CYS A 156 -14.06 5.94 -13.49
N GLY A 157 -13.73 7.14 -12.99
CA GLY A 157 -13.55 7.42 -11.57
C GLY A 157 -12.17 6.97 -11.06
N GLU A 158 -11.71 7.62 -9.97
CA GLU A 158 -10.45 7.33 -9.30
C GLU A 158 -10.61 7.51 -7.79
N ILE A 159 -10.03 6.61 -7.01
CA ILE A 159 -9.99 6.67 -5.54
C ILE A 159 -8.54 6.48 -5.12
N ASP A 160 -7.91 7.54 -4.60
CA ASP A 160 -6.53 7.52 -4.14
C ASP A 160 -6.50 7.25 -2.64
N ILE A 161 -6.32 5.98 -2.28
CA ILE A 161 -6.38 5.51 -0.88
C ILE A 161 -5.22 6.08 -0.08
N MET A 162 -4.04 6.15 -0.69
CA MET A 162 -2.83 6.69 -0.12
C MET A 162 -1.95 7.27 -1.22
N GLU A 163 -1.66 8.54 -1.12
CA GLU A 163 -0.58 9.19 -1.85
C GLU A 163 0.32 9.93 -0.88
N ASN A 164 1.61 9.93 -1.16
CA ASN A 164 2.61 10.72 -0.44
C ASN A 164 3.59 11.32 -1.44
N ILE A 165 4.01 12.55 -1.19
CA ILE A 165 5.11 13.19 -1.93
C ILE A 165 6.30 13.43 -1.00
N GLY A 166 7.48 13.13 -1.49
CA GLY A 166 8.70 13.09 -0.66
C GLY A 166 9.04 14.39 0.06
N LYS A 167 8.55 15.55 -0.43
CA LYS A 167 8.69 16.86 0.24
C LYS A 167 7.75 17.04 1.44
N GLU A 168 6.75 16.18 1.60
CA GLU A 168 5.76 16.22 2.68
C GLU A 168 5.71 14.89 3.46
N PRO A 169 6.82 14.46 4.08
CA PRO A 169 6.98 13.09 4.57
C PRO A 169 6.04 12.69 5.72
N ALA A 170 5.36 13.66 6.33
CA ALA A 170 4.41 13.45 7.42
C ALA A 170 2.94 13.58 6.97
N ILE A 171 2.68 13.71 5.66
CA ILE A 171 1.33 13.93 5.14
C ILE A 171 0.98 12.82 4.17
N ILE A 172 -0.22 12.25 4.35
CA ILE A 172 -0.86 11.36 3.38
C ILE A 172 -2.05 12.10 2.79
N HIS A 173 -2.21 11.97 1.50
CA HIS A 173 -3.33 12.52 0.76
C HIS A 173 -4.27 11.38 0.36
N GLY A 174 -5.56 11.56 0.64
CA GLY A 174 -6.64 10.71 0.15
C GLY A 174 -7.59 11.53 -0.68
N SER A 175 -7.91 11.07 -1.89
CA SER A 175 -8.72 11.82 -2.82
C SER A 175 -9.66 10.95 -3.64
N ILE A 176 -10.67 11.61 -4.21
CA ILE A 176 -11.51 11.05 -5.25
C ILE A 176 -11.54 11.97 -6.44
N HIS A 177 -11.51 11.41 -7.65
CA HIS A 177 -11.59 12.13 -8.92
C HIS A 177 -12.68 11.56 -9.81
N GLY A 178 -13.30 12.46 -10.59
CA GLY A 178 -14.37 12.12 -11.51
C GLY A 178 -14.73 13.30 -12.42
N PRO A 179 -15.76 13.14 -13.28
CA PRO A 179 -16.16 14.22 -14.19
C PRO A 179 -16.54 15.51 -13.46
N GLY A 180 -15.68 16.51 -13.65
CA GLY A 180 -15.82 17.84 -13.03
C GLY A 180 -14.80 18.13 -11.93
N TYR A 181 -14.16 17.11 -11.34
CA TYR A 181 -13.18 17.24 -10.27
C TYR A 181 -11.97 16.36 -10.56
N ILE A 182 -10.95 16.94 -11.19
CA ILE A 182 -9.76 16.27 -11.72
C ILE A 182 -8.47 16.94 -11.24
N GLY A 183 -7.38 16.22 -11.15
CA GLY A 183 -6.07 16.73 -10.74
C GLY A 183 -6.19 17.60 -9.49
N GLY A 184 -5.60 18.77 -9.48
CA GLY A 184 -5.63 19.71 -8.35
C GLY A 184 -7.02 20.25 -7.95
N THR A 185 -8.11 19.87 -8.67
CA THR A 185 -9.50 20.16 -8.29
C THR A 185 -10.23 18.92 -7.76
N GLY A 186 -9.52 17.82 -7.54
CA GLY A 186 -10.06 16.63 -6.89
C GLY A 186 -10.62 16.93 -5.50
N ILE A 187 -11.48 16.08 -5.01
CA ILE A 187 -11.97 16.18 -3.63
C ILE A 187 -10.95 15.44 -2.76
N GLU A 188 -10.09 16.22 -2.10
CA GLU A 188 -8.92 15.75 -1.36
C GLU A 188 -9.03 16.09 0.12
N ALA A 189 -8.45 15.24 0.97
CA ALA A 189 -8.20 15.55 2.37
C ALA A 189 -6.83 15.02 2.81
N PRO A 190 -5.96 15.89 3.37
CA PRO A 190 -4.68 15.46 3.92
C PRO A 190 -4.87 14.86 5.33
N TYR A 191 -4.11 13.81 5.64
CA TYR A 191 -3.90 13.31 6.99
C TYR A 191 -2.46 13.61 7.41
N THR A 192 -2.30 14.42 8.46
CA THR A 192 -0.97 14.73 9.02
C THR A 192 -0.66 13.79 10.17
N PHE A 193 0.45 13.05 10.06
CA PHE A 193 0.88 12.13 11.11
C PHE A 193 1.10 12.87 12.45
N PRO A 194 0.56 12.36 13.56
CA PRO A 194 0.79 12.93 14.88
C PRO A 194 2.28 13.09 15.18
N ALA A 195 2.66 14.18 15.83
CA ALA A 195 4.06 14.54 16.13
C ALA A 195 4.96 14.76 14.89
N LYS A 196 4.40 14.89 13.69
CA LYS A 196 5.12 15.12 12.41
C LYS A 196 6.21 14.07 12.14
N GLN A 197 6.00 12.84 12.58
CA GLN A 197 6.85 11.70 12.20
C GLN A 197 6.66 11.39 10.70
N ARG A 198 7.66 10.74 10.10
CA ARG A 198 7.57 10.35 8.69
C ARG A 198 6.83 9.03 8.58
N PHE A 199 5.92 8.93 7.62
CA PHE A 199 5.28 7.65 7.27
C PHE A 199 6.28 6.60 6.78
N ALA A 200 7.43 7.02 6.26
CA ALA A 200 8.49 6.13 5.82
C ALA A 200 9.25 5.42 6.98
N ASP A 201 9.01 5.80 8.23
CA ASP A 201 9.76 5.22 9.35
C ASP A 201 9.24 3.83 9.75
N ASP A 202 7.94 3.52 9.53
CA ASP A 202 7.34 2.21 9.84
C ASP A 202 6.27 1.81 8.81
N PHE A 203 5.70 0.63 9.00
CA PHE A 203 4.53 0.15 8.26
C PHE A 203 3.24 0.75 8.84
N HIS A 204 2.39 1.22 7.94
CA HIS A 204 1.05 1.71 8.26
C HIS A 204 -0.01 0.99 7.41
N VAL A 205 -1.23 0.91 7.91
CA VAL A 205 -2.38 0.39 7.16
C VAL A 205 -3.14 1.56 6.56
N PHE A 206 -3.17 1.63 5.25
CA PHE A 206 -3.99 2.59 4.51
C PHE A 206 -5.22 1.88 3.98
N ALA A 207 -6.39 2.48 4.14
CA ALA A 207 -7.61 1.82 3.72
C ALA A 207 -8.72 2.80 3.32
N VAL A 208 -9.63 2.31 2.47
CA VAL A 208 -10.96 2.91 2.29
C VAL A 208 -12.05 1.91 2.66
N GLU A 209 -13.12 2.40 3.27
CA GLU A 209 -14.42 1.74 3.31
C GLU A 209 -15.34 2.48 2.36
N TRP A 210 -15.81 1.77 1.36
CA TRP A 210 -16.57 2.31 0.26
C TRP A 210 -17.92 1.58 0.15
N ASP A 211 -18.98 2.37 0.09
CA ASP A 211 -20.36 1.94 -0.05
C ASP A 211 -21.10 2.79 -1.10
N PRO A 212 -22.42 2.53 -1.42
CA PRO A 212 -23.14 3.32 -2.42
C PRO A 212 -23.18 4.82 -2.18
N ASP A 213 -23.04 5.25 -0.93
CA ASP A 213 -23.27 6.63 -0.52
C ASP A 213 -21.99 7.38 -0.15
N SER A 214 -20.91 6.66 0.13
CA SER A 214 -19.68 7.27 0.66
C SER A 214 -18.40 6.49 0.37
N VAL A 215 -17.27 7.23 0.40
CA VAL A 215 -15.90 6.71 0.44
C VAL A 215 -15.23 7.28 1.69
N SER A 216 -14.87 6.40 2.63
CA SER A 216 -14.29 6.75 3.93
C SER A 216 -12.84 6.31 3.97
N PHE A 217 -11.92 7.21 4.34
CA PHE A 217 -10.48 7.00 4.27
C PHE A 217 -9.88 6.83 5.67
N PHE A 218 -8.96 5.87 5.80
CA PHE A 218 -8.35 5.51 7.07
C PHE A 218 -6.83 5.44 6.95
N VAL A 219 -6.17 5.90 8.01
CA VAL A 219 -4.76 5.60 8.29
C VAL A 219 -4.74 4.83 9.62
N ASP A 220 -4.23 3.60 9.59
CA ASP A 220 -4.28 2.65 10.71
C ASP A 220 -5.72 2.43 11.21
N GLN A 221 -6.07 2.97 12.37
CA GLN A 221 -7.42 2.90 12.94
C GLN A 221 -8.19 4.22 12.79
N ASP A 222 -7.54 5.28 12.33
CA ASP A 222 -8.10 6.63 12.29
C ASP A 222 -8.90 6.84 10.99
N LEU A 223 -10.21 7.01 11.10
CA LEU A 223 -11.03 7.59 10.04
C LEU A 223 -10.74 9.09 9.99
N TYR A 224 -10.12 9.58 8.91
CA TYR A 224 -9.76 11.00 8.82
C TYR A 224 -10.66 11.80 7.88
N VAL A 225 -11.28 11.17 6.89
CA VAL A 225 -12.25 11.83 6.01
C VAL A 225 -13.27 10.84 5.45
N ARG A 226 -14.46 11.35 5.19
CA ARG A 226 -15.51 10.65 4.43
C ARG A 226 -16.03 11.58 3.37
N HIS A 227 -15.96 11.18 2.10
CA HIS A 227 -16.54 11.87 0.98
C HIS A 227 -17.88 11.23 0.62
N THR A 228 -18.86 12.06 0.25
CA THR A 228 -20.22 11.68 -0.08
C THR A 228 -20.68 12.38 -1.36
N ARG A 229 -21.83 11.98 -1.89
CA ARG A 229 -22.44 12.68 -3.03
C ARG A 229 -22.75 14.15 -2.72
N ALA A 230 -22.91 14.53 -1.45
CA ALA A 230 -23.19 15.91 -1.05
C ALA A 230 -21.97 16.85 -1.19
N ASP A 231 -20.76 16.28 -1.28
CA ASP A 231 -19.52 17.05 -1.48
C ASP A 231 -19.32 17.47 -2.93
N LEU A 232 -20.14 16.93 -3.85
CA LEU A 232 -20.05 17.26 -5.28
C LEU A 232 -20.67 18.63 -5.57
N HIS A 233 -19.95 19.48 -6.31
CA HIS A 233 -20.51 20.71 -6.83
C HIS A 233 -21.56 20.43 -7.93
N PRO A 234 -22.47 21.39 -8.20
CA PRO A 234 -23.42 21.26 -9.28
C PRO A 234 -22.76 20.97 -10.63
N GLY A 235 -23.24 19.91 -11.30
CA GLY A 235 -22.68 19.44 -12.57
C GLY A 235 -21.59 18.39 -12.48
N TRP A 236 -21.01 18.15 -11.31
CA TRP A 236 -20.09 17.04 -11.06
C TRP A 236 -20.85 15.72 -10.96
N LYS A 237 -20.16 14.61 -11.30
CA LYS A 237 -20.80 13.29 -11.32
C LYS A 237 -20.15 12.34 -10.34
N TRP A 238 -20.96 11.71 -9.49
CA TRP A 238 -20.56 10.56 -8.71
C TRP A 238 -20.44 9.34 -9.62
N VAL A 239 -19.27 8.73 -9.65
CA VAL A 239 -18.96 7.61 -10.56
C VAL A 239 -18.45 6.36 -9.82
N PHE A 240 -18.68 6.32 -8.50
CA PHE A 240 -18.19 5.25 -7.59
C PHE A 240 -19.29 4.22 -7.31
N ASP A 241 -19.95 3.71 -8.35
CA ASP A 241 -21.05 2.73 -8.28
C ASP A 241 -20.84 1.54 -9.24
N LYS A 242 -19.59 1.26 -9.55
CA LYS A 242 -19.14 0.20 -10.46
C LYS A 242 -17.87 -0.47 -9.91
N PRO A 243 -17.40 -1.60 -10.48
CA PRO A 243 -16.17 -2.23 -10.00
C PRO A 243 -14.94 -1.34 -10.22
N PHE A 244 -14.02 -1.36 -9.25
CA PHE A 244 -12.70 -0.73 -9.30
C PHE A 244 -11.62 -1.78 -9.12
N PHE A 245 -10.50 -1.59 -9.81
CA PHE A 245 -9.29 -2.37 -9.64
C PHE A 245 -8.22 -1.60 -8.88
N VAL A 246 -7.33 -2.32 -8.20
CA VAL A 246 -6.25 -1.77 -7.37
C VAL A 246 -5.02 -1.46 -8.20
N ILE A 247 -4.33 -0.38 -7.85
CA ILE A 247 -3.03 0.02 -8.40
C ILE A 247 -2.05 0.32 -7.26
N LEU A 248 -0.80 -0.11 -7.45
CA LEU A 248 0.35 0.23 -6.61
C LEU A 248 1.46 0.75 -7.51
N ASN A 249 2.08 1.87 -7.16
CA ASN A 249 3.25 2.37 -7.86
C ASN A 249 4.18 3.21 -6.97
N VAL A 250 5.40 3.41 -7.46
CA VAL A 250 6.31 4.42 -6.95
C VAL A 250 6.74 5.27 -8.14
N ALA A 251 6.13 6.43 -8.31
CA ALA A 251 6.55 7.39 -9.33
C ALA A 251 7.82 8.14 -8.89
N VAL A 252 8.58 8.64 -9.85
CA VAL A 252 9.78 9.44 -9.65
C VAL A 252 9.64 10.73 -10.45
N GLY A 253 9.69 11.88 -9.77
CA GLY A 253 9.43 13.16 -10.38
C GLY A 253 7.97 13.37 -10.73
N GLY A 254 7.69 14.43 -11.45
CA GLY A 254 6.36 14.80 -11.89
C GLY A 254 5.92 16.16 -11.42
N ASP A 255 4.78 16.60 -11.96
CA ASP A 255 4.28 17.96 -11.74
C ASP A 255 3.98 18.27 -10.25
N TRP A 256 3.57 17.27 -9.49
CA TRP A 256 3.20 17.46 -8.09
C TRP A 256 4.36 17.26 -7.10
N PRO A 257 5.11 16.13 -7.09
CA PRO A 257 6.23 15.95 -6.17
C PRO A 257 7.42 16.84 -6.51
N GLY A 258 7.56 17.28 -7.78
CA GLY A 258 8.77 17.87 -8.34
C GLY A 258 9.85 16.82 -8.57
N ASP A 259 10.98 17.25 -9.10
CA ASP A 259 12.07 16.33 -9.44
C ASP A 259 12.87 15.89 -8.20
N PRO A 260 13.50 14.70 -8.25
CA PRO A 260 14.54 14.34 -7.29
C PRO A 260 15.67 15.37 -7.30
N ASP A 261 16.27 15.61 -6.13
CA ASP A 261 17.40 16.51 -5.98
C ASP A 261 18.61 15.79 -5.34
N SER A 262 19.64 16.57 -4.98
CA SER A 262 20.87 16.02 -4.36
C SER A 262 20.65 15.36 -2.99
N THR A 263 19.47 15.54 -2.38
CA THR A 263 19.10 14.90 -1.10
C THR A 263 18.40 13.56 -1.30
N THR A 264 17.94 13.26 -2.51
CA THR A 264 17.26 12.01 -2.83
C THR A 264 18.26 10.87 -3.03
N VAL A 265 18.24 9.91 -2.14
CA VAL A 265 19.14 8.74 -2.18
C VAL A 265 18.43 7.57 -2.83
N PHE A 266 19.02 7.00 -3.89
CA PHE A 266 18.53 5.77 -4.53
C PHE A 266 19.42 4.58 -4.18
N PRO A 267 18.90 3.32 -4.17
CA PRO A 267 17.51 2.97 -4.41
C PRO A 267 16.57 3.36 -3.27
N GLN A 268 15.33 3.64 -3.62
CA GLN A 268 14.24 3.76 -2.64
C GLN A 268 13.20 2.67 -2.90
N ALA A 269 12.52 2.23 -1.85
CA ALA A 269 11.55 1.15 -1.98
C ALA A 269 10.29 1.39 -1.17
N MET A 270 9.15 1.09 -1.76
CA MET A 270 7.91 0.81 -1.04
C MET A 270 7.88 -0.68 -0.69
N LEU A 271 7.66 -1.00 0.58
CA LEU A 271 7.44 -2.36 1.05
C LEU A 271 5.96 -2.57 1.26
N VAL A 272 5.41 -3.64 0.69
CA VAL A 272 4.00 -4.00 0.83
C VAL A 272 3.92 -5.34 1.55
N ASP A 273 3.43 -5.35 2.79
CA ASP A 273 3.25 -6.55 3.58
C ASP A 273 2.05 -7.36 3.07
N TYR A 274 0.94 -6.67 2.83
CA TYR A 274 -0.22 -7.26 2.19
C TYR A 274 -1.10 -6.22 1.46
N VAL A 275 -1.92 -6.72 0.54
CA VAL A 275 -3.11 -6.04 0.02
C VAL A 275 -4.31 -6.95 0.25
N ARG A 276 -5.38 -6.42 0.86
CA ARG A 276 -6.58 -7.18 1.20
C ARG A 276 -7.84 -6.43 0.80
N VAL A 277 -8.81 -7.17 0.28
CA VAL A 277 -10.13 -6.64 -0.05
C VAL A 277 -11.21 -7.45 0.67
N TYR A 278 -12.09 -6.73 1.34
CA TYR A 278 -13.17 -7.30 2.12
C TYR A 278 -14.52 -6.78 1.61
N GLN A 279 -15.53 -7.65 1.69
CA GLN A 279 -16.93 -7.30 1.49
C GLN A 279 -17.65 -7.25 2.84
N ARG A 280 -18.65 -6.39 2.99
CA ARG A 280 -19.52 -6.41 4.17
C ARG A 280 -20.16 -7.79 4.31
N ALA A 281 -20.03 -8.37 5.49
CA ALA A 281 -20.70 -9.65 5.79
C ALA A 281 -22.22 -9.46 5.75
N GLU A 282 -22.93 -10.39 5.10
CA GLU A 282 -24.39 -10.42 5.15
C GLU A 282 -24.86 -10.50 6.62
N PRO A 283 -25.88 -9.75 7.01
CA PRO A 283 -26.46 -9.90 8.34
C PRO A 283 -26.89 -11.35 8.55
N THR A 284 -26.36 -12.01 9.57
CA THR A 284 -26.82 -13.36 9.94
C THR A 284 -28.32 -13.29 10.20
N LYS A 285 -29.14 -13.88 9.32
CA LYS A 285 -30.57 -14.04 9.58
C LYS A 285 -30.70 -14.85 10.87
N LYS A 286 -31.17 -14.20 11.94
CA LYS A 286 -31.53 -14.87 13.20
C LYS A 286 -32.85 -15.59 13.03
#